data_e9a3a2a5b4c6a386f4ec4ad7e9b770cf
#
_entry.id   e9a3a2a5b4c6a386f4ec4ad7e9b770cf
#
_cell.length_a   1.000
_cell.length_b   1.000
_cell.length_c   1.000
_cell.angle_alpha   90.00
_cell.angle_beta   90.00
_cell.angle_gamma   90.00
#
_symmetry.space_group_name_H-M   'P 1'
#
loop_
_entity.id
_entity.type
_entity.pdbx_description
1 polymer ?
#
loop_
_entity_poly.entity_id
_entity_poly.type
_entity_poly.pdbx_seq_one_letter_code
_entity_poly.pdbx_strand_id
1 'polypeptide(L)'
;MPSWLNPFDILIGFCLIVGVIWGFTHGLVRMALSLVVLYLAVVLAMSFYVTVGKWIVYLSGGGMIQGAAELTAFLFILIVTTLVVNFALGRAFKDTELPAIRQIDQLGGLVLGFFLAAIWIGVMLAALTFVLNTPGVGSDAFRANMLGYMRNSLLVPIFEDVWPVMMATLKPWLPRGELPPIFSFRLS
;
A
#
# COMPACT_ATOMS: atom_id res chain seq x y z
N MET A 1 5.88 1.27 28.70
CA MET A 1 4.49 1.38 28.21
C MET A 1 3.92 -0.02 28.18
N PRO A 2 2.65 -0.24 28.51
CA PRO A 2 2.07 -1.57 28.40
C PRO A 2 2.18 -2.07 26.95
N SER A 3 2.53 -3.34 26.76
CA SER A 3 2.79 -3.96 25.45
C SER A 3 1.58 -3.96 24.48
N TRP A 4 0.39 -3.63 24.96
CA TRP A 4 -0.85 -3.55 24.18
C TRP A 4 -1.12 -2.15 23.58
N LEU A 5 -0.29 -1.14 23.85
CA LEU A 5 -0.39 0.21 23.29
C LEU A 5 0.77 0.50 22.32
N ASN A 6 0.96 -0.39 21.33
CA ASN A 6 1.96 -0.12 20.30
C ASN A 6 1.42 0.94 19.34
N PRO A 7 2.19 2.01 19.04
CA PRO A 7 1.77 3.06 18.09
C PRO A 7 1.38 2.52 16.71
N PHE A 8 2.06 1.46 16.24
CA PHE A 8 1.73 0.82 14.97
C PHE A 8 0.36 0.15 14.99
N ASP A 9 0.01 -0.55 16.10
CA ASP A 9 -1.30 -1.20 16.21
C ASP A 9 -2.44 -0.18 16.22
N ILE A 10 -2.24 0.95 16.92
CA ILE A 10 -3.21 2.04 16.94
C ILE A 10 -3.38 2.64 15.54
N LEU A 11 -2.27 2.91 14.85
CA LEU A 11 -2.30 3.49 13.51
C LEU A 11 -2.96 2.54 12.50
N ILE A 12 -2.58 1.26 12.51
CA ILE A 12 -3.15 0.23 11.64
C ILE A 12 -4.65 0.08 11.91
N GLY A 13 -5.03 -0.05 13.20
CA GLY A 13 -6.43 -0.16 13.59
C GLY A 13 -7.26 1.06 13.16
N PHE A 14 -6.71 2.25 13.34
CA PHE A 14 -7.35 3.49 12.87
C PHE A 14 -7.54 3.50 11.35
N CYS A 15 -6.50 3.17 10.58
CA CYS A 15 -6.58 3.10 9.11
C CYS A 15 -7.60 2.06 8.64
N LEU A 16 -7.68 0.89 9.29
CA LEU A 16 -8.69 -0.12 8.97
C LEU A 16 -10.11 0.38 9.24
N ILE A 17 -10.34 1.03 10.39
CA ILE A 17 -11.65 1.61 10.72
C ILE A 17 -12.05 2.67 9.68
N VAL A 18 -11.13 3.56 9.33
CA VAL A 18 -11.37 4.57 8.29
C VAL A 18 -11.71 3.90 6.95
N GLY A 19 -10.98 2.84 6.56
CA GLY A 19 -11.26 2.10 5.34
C GLY A 19 -12.63 1.43 5.33
N VAL A 20 -13.04 0.86 6.45
CA VAL A 20 -14.38 0.25 6.64
C VAL A 20 -15.48 1.31 6.52
N ILE A 21 -15.34 2.46 7.21
CA ILE A 21 -16.32 3.56 7.13
C ILE A 21 -16.39 4.11 5.70
N TRP A 22 -15.24 4.30 5.07
CA TRP A 22 -15.17 4.76 3.68
C TRP A 22 -15.83 3.80 2.73
N GLY A 23 -15.60 2.48 2.90
CA GLY A 23 -16.25 1.43 2.12
C GLY A 23 -17.75 1.40 2.28
N PHE A 24 -18.24 1.51 3.52
CA PHE A 24 -19.67 1.57 3.83
C PHE A 24 -20.38 2.76 3.15
N THR A 25 -19.72 3.93 3.08
CA THR A 25 -20.30 5.15 2.49
C THR A 25 -20.28 5.14 0.96
N HIS A 26 -19.35 4.40 0.33
CA HIS A 26 -19.18 4.41 -1.13
C HIS A 26 -19.81 3.20 -1.84
N GLY A 27 -20.18 2.16 -1.08
CA GLY A 27 -20.84 0.97 -1.60
C GLY A 27 -19.92 -0.03 -2.31
N LEU A 28 -20.49 -1.20 -2.59
CA LEU A 28 -19.79 -2.38 -3.14
C LEU A 28 -19.14 -2.10 -4.50
N VAL A 29 -19.93 -1.55 -5.44
CA VAL A 29 -19.47 -1.38 -6.83
C VAL A 29 -18.27 -0.44 -6.91
N ARG A 30 -18.34 0.70 -6.20
CA ARG A 30 -17.27 1.68 -6.18
C ARG A 30 -16.01 1.15 -5.50
N MET A 31 -16.16 0.36 -4.42
CA MET A 31 -15.03 -0.26 -3.75
C MET A 31 -14.40 -1.37 -4.60
N ALA A 32 -15.20 -2.17 -5.32
CA ALA A 32 -14.69 -3.15 -6.26
C ALA A 32 -13.87 -2.50 -7.39
N LEU A 33 -14.37 -1.42 -7.96
CA LEU A 33 -13.62 -0.64 -8.96
C LEU A 33 -12.32 -0.07 -8.39
N SER A 34 -12.35 0.46 -7.16
CA SER A 34 -11.15 0.99 -6.48
C SER A 34 -10.09 -0.10 -6.22
N LEU A 35 -10.51 -1.34 -5.93
CA LEU A 35 -9.59 -2.48 -5.81
C LEU A 35 -8.93 -2.83 -7.16
N VAL A 36 -9.70 -2.85 -8.24
CA VAL A 36 -9.17 -3.07 -9.60
C VAL A 36 -8.18 -1.96 -9.96
N VAL A 37 -8.51 -0.70 -9.68
CA VAL A 37 -7.63 0.45 -9.90
C VAL A 37 -6.33 0.31 -9.11
N LEU A 38 -6.43 -0.04 -7.83
CA LEU A 38 -5.25 -0.23 -6.99
C LEU A 38 -4.36 -1.37 -7.54
N TYR A 39 -4.98 -2.47 -7.95
CA TYR A 39 -4.25 -3.59 -8.56
C TYR A 39 -3.49 -3.15 -9.81
N LEU A 40 -4.16 -2.46 -10.74
CA LEU A 40 -3.54 -1.91 -11.95
C LEU A 40 -2.45 -0.89 -11.63
N ALA A 41 -2.67 -0.03 -10.63
CA ALA A 41 -1.69 0.96 -10.20
C ALA A 41 -0.42 0.31 -9.63
N VAL A 42 -0.56 -0.79 -8.86
CA VAL A 42 0.57 -1.57 -8.37
C VAL A 42 1.34 -2.21 -9.52
N VAL A 43 0.65 -2.84 -10.49
CA VAL A 43 1.30 -3.44 -11.67
C VAL A 43 2.06 -2.38 -12.49
N LEU A 44 1.46 -1.21 -12.71
CA LEU A 44 2.13 -0.10 -13.41
C LEU A 44 3.34 0.41 -12.61
N ALA A 45 3.17 0.63 -11.31
CA ALA A 45 4.26 1.06 -10.46
C ALA A 45 5.44 0.07 -10.49
N MET A 46 5.16 -1.24 -10.39
CA MET A 46 6.18 -2.29 -10.50
C MET A 46 6.87 -2.34 -11.87
N SER A 47 6.16 -1.98 -12.93
CA SER A 47 6.73 -2.00 -14.28
C SER A 47 7.66 -0.82 -14.56
N PHE A 48 7.40 0.34 -13.95
CA PHE A 48 8.08 1.59 -14.29
C PHE A 48 8.98 2.17 -13.19
N TYR A 49 8.93 1.67 -11.94
CA TYR A 49 9.67 2.26 -10.81
C TYR A 49 11.18 2.36 -11.04
N VAL A 50 11.81 1.37 -11.69
CA VAL A 50 13.25 1.39 -11.99
C VAL A 50 13.59 2.48 -12.99
N THR A 51 12.78 2.61 -14.05
CA THR A 51 12.99 3.62 -15.10
C THR A 51 12.84 5.02 -14.54
N VAL A 52 11.75 5.27 -13.81
CA VAL A 52 11.48 6.57 -13.18
C VAL A 52 12.49 6.85 -12.05
N GLY A 53 12.89 5.83 -11.28
CA GLY A 53 13.94 5.96 -10.26
C GLY A 53 15.27 6.43 -10.82
N LYS A 54 15.71 5.88 -11.97
CA LYS A 54 16.90 6.37 -12.68
C LYS A 54 16.80 7.83 -13.10
N TRP A 55 15.63 8.26 -13.56
CA TRP A 55 15.37 9.66 -13.88
C TRP A 55 15.46 10.56 -12.65
N ILE A 56 14.94 10.12 -11.51
CA ILE A 56 15.04 10.84 -10.24
C ILE A 56 16.50 11.00 -9.81
N VAL A 57 17.31 9.94 -9.89
CA VAL A 57 18.75 9.99 -9.60
C VAL A 57 19.48 10.97 -10.53
N TYR A 58 19.17 10.91 -11.83
CA TYR A 58 19.75 11.84 -12.82
C TYR A 58 19.41 13.30 -12.51
N LEU A 59 18.13 13.60 -12.24
CA LEU A 59 17.66 14.94 -11.92
C LEU A 59 18.20 15.48 -10.59
N SER A 60 18.48 14.59 -9.62
CA SER A 60 19.10 14.96 -8.33
C SER A 60 20.63 15.16 -8.40
N GLY A 61 21.23 15.10 -9.61
CA GLY A 61 22.66 15.21 -9.78
C GLY A 61 23.45 14.06 -9.16
N GLY A 62 22.85 12.87 -8.98
CA GLY A 62 23.47 11.71 -8.35
C GLY A 62 23.48 11.74 -6.80
N GLY A 63 22.86 12.76 -6.19
CA GLY A 63 22.85 12.90 -4.73
C GLY A 63 21.91 11.94 -4.00
N MET A 64 21.00 11.26 -4.72
CA MET A 64 20.03 10.35 -4.12
C MET A 64 20.47 8.89 -4.29
N ILE A 65 20.37 8.11 -3.20
CA ILE A 65 20.63 6.66 -3.24
C ILE A 65 19.62 5.99 -4.16
N GLN A 66 20.09 5.11 -5.07
CA GLN A 66 19.22 4.49 -6.08
C GLN A 66 18.00 3.80 -5.48
N GLY A 67 18.15 3.03 -4.39
CA GLY A 67 17.02 2.38 -3.73
C GLY A 67 15.97 3.35 -3.21
N ALA A 68 16.39 4.50 -2.66
CA ALA A 68 15.47 5.53 -2.21
C ALA A 68 14.74 6.20 -3.38
N ALA A 69 15.43 6.42 -4.50
CA ALA A 69 14.83 6.96 -5.72
C ALA A 69 13.81 5.98 -6.34
N GLU A 70 14.12 4.69 -6.37
CA GLU A 70 13.21 3.65 -6.86
C GLU A 70 11.96 3.52 -6.00
N LEU A 71 12.09 3.58 -4.66
CA LEU A 71 10.95 3.59 -3.75
C LEU A 71 10.08 4.84 -3.96
N THR A 72 10.72 6.01 -4.06
CA THR A 72 10.01 7.28 -4.32
C THR A 72 9.25 7.20 -5.63
N ALA A 73 9.88 6.69 -6.68
CA ALA A 73 9.26 6.46 -7.98
C ALA A 73 8.05 5.51 -7.87
N PHE A 74 8.20 4.39 -7.16
CA PHE A 74 7.14 3.43 -6.95
C PHE A 74 5.92 4.06 -6.25
N LEU A 75 6.14 4.73 -5.12
CA LEU A 75 5.06 5.38 -4.37
C LEU A 75 4.41 6.51 -5.18
N PHE A 76 5.21 7.29 -5.91
CA PHE A 76 4.69 8.35 -6.77
C PHE A 76 3.77 7.80 -7.85
N ILE A 77 4.22 6.79 -8.62
CA ILE A 77 3.40 6.17 -9.66
C ILE A 77 2.13 5.57 -9.07
N LEU A 78 2.25 4.84 -7.95
CA LEU A 78 1.13 4.20 -7.27
C LEU A 78 0.07 5.23 -6.86
N ILE A 79 0.48 6.27 -6.15
CA ILE A 79 -0.42 7.30 -5.63
C ILE A 79 -1.06 8.08 -6.79
N VAL A 80 -0.26 8.56 -7.74
CA VAL A 80 -0.76 9.35 -8.87
C VAL A 80 -1.74 8.54 -9.71
N THR A 81 -1.38 7.29 -10.07
CA THR A 81 -2.27 6.42 -10.85
C THR A 81 -3.57 6.16 -10.11
N THR A 82 -3.50 5.82 -8.82
CA THR A 82 -4.70 5.56 -8.02
C THR A 82 -5.59 6.79 -7.92
N LEU A 83 -5.02 7.97 -7.66
CA LEU A 83 -5.79 9.22 -7.57
C LEU A 83 -6.42 9.61 -8.90
N VAL A 84 -5.64 9.60 -9.99
CA VAL A 84 -6.12 10.02 -11.32
C VAL A 84 -7.24 9.11 -11.80
N VAL A 85 -7.04 7.79 -11.70
CA VAL A 85 -8.05 6.83 -12.18
C VAL A 85 -9.30 6.84 -11.31
N ASN A 86 -9.17 6.89 -9.97
CA ASN A 86 -10.35 7.00 -9.09
C ASN A 86 -11.10 8.32 -9.30
N PHE A 87 -10.40 9.42 -9.56
CA PHE A 87 -11.02 10.69 -9.88
C PHE A 87 -11.77 10.64 -11.22
N ALA A 88 -11.18 10.02 -12.25
CA ALA A 88 -11.83 9.81 -13.54
C ALA A 88 -13.07 8.91 -13.43
N LEU A 89 -12.96 7.80 -12.69
CA LEU A 89 -14.08 6.91 -12.41
C LEU A 89 -15.20 7.61 -11.61
N GLY A 90 -14.85 8.42 -10.62
CA GLY A 90 -15.82 9.19 -9.84
C GLY A 90 -16.59 10.21 -10.67
N ARG A 91 -16.01 10.69 -11.77
CA ARG A 91 -16.71 11.55 -12.74
C ARG A 91 -17.55 10.78 -13.76
N ALA A 92 -17.05 9.62 -14.21
CA ALA A 92 -17.72 8.80 -15.21
C ALA A 92 -18.95 8.06 -14.64
N PHE A 93 -18.87 7.67 -13.36
CA PHE A 93 -19.88 6.85 -12.68
C PHE A 93 -20.49 7.58 -11.49
N LYS A 94 -21.15 8.71 -11.73
CA LYS A 94 -21.76 9.52 -10.66
C LYS A 94 -22.95 8.83 -9.97
N ASP A 95 -23.68 7.95 -10.67
CA ASP A 95 -24.96 7.37 -10.24
C ASP A 95 -24.91 5.84 -10.12
N THR A 96 -23.83 5.29 -9.58
CA THR A 96 -23.66 3.82 -9.43
C THR A 96 -24.21 3.30 -8.08
N GLU A 97 -25.26 3.91 -7.55
CA GLU A 97 -25.99 3.30 -6.44
C GLU A 97 -26.91 2.20 -7.00
N LEU A 98 -26.83 1.00 -6.41
CA LEU A 98 -27.79 -0.08 -6.70
C LEU A 98 -29.07 0.20 -5.89
N PRO A 99 -30.10 0.84 -6.48
CA PRO A 99 -31.26 1.29 -5.72
C PRO A 99 -32.09 0.15 -5.12
N ALA A 100 -31.97 -1.06 -5.67
CA ALA A 100 -32.79 -2.20 -5.27
C ALA A 100 -32.30 -2.92 -4.00
N ILE A 101 -31.00 -2.78 -3.59
CA ILE A 101 -30.42 -3.57 -2.49
C ILE A 101 -29.38 -2.74 -1.73
N ARG A 102 -29.77 -1.57 -1.26
CA ARG A 102 -28.89 -0.62 -0.56
C ARG A 102 -28.11 -1.24 0.61
N GLN A 103 -28.73 -2.14 1.37
CA GLN A 103 -28.08 -2.80 2.51
C GLN A 103 -26.95 -3.73 2.08
N ILE A 104 -27.14 -4.50 0.99
CA ILE A 104 -26.10 -5.41 0.48
C ILE A 104 -24.96 -4.60 -0.12
N ASP A 105 -25.27 -3.49 -0.80
CA ASP A 105 -24.26 -2.58 -1.36
C ASP A 105 -23.38 -1.98 -0.25
N GLN A 106 -23.98 -1.51 0.85
CA GLN A 106 -23.25 -0.95 1.99
C GLN A 106 -22.41 -2.00 2.73
N LEU A 107 -22.99 -3.20 2.99
CA LEU A 107 -22.25 -4.27 3.66
C LEU A 107 -21.09 -4.80 2.80
N GLY A 108 -21.34 -4.97 1.50
CA GLY A 108 -20.29 -5.34 0.56
C GLY A 108 -19.20 -4.28 0.45
N GLY A 109 -19.58 -3.01 0.43
CA GLY A 109 -18.66 -1.89 0.46
C GLY A 109 -17.78 -1.87 1.71
N LEU A 110 -18.36 -2.16 2.89
CA LEU A 110 -17.63 -2.29 4.15
C LEU A 110 -16.52 -3.35 4.06
N VAL A 111 -16.88 -4.56 3.57
CA VAL A 111 -15.92 -5.67 3.42
C VAL A 111 -14.81 -5.30 2.44
N LEU A 112 -15.16 -4.77 1.27
CA LEU A 112 -14.16 -4.36 0.28
C LEU A 112 -13.32 -3.17 0.74
N GLY A 113 -13.89 -2.24 1.50
CA GLY A 113 -13.17 -1.13 2.11
C GLY A 113 -12.13 -1.61 3.13
N PHE A 114 -12.45 -2.64 3.92
CA PHE A 114 -11.48 -3.29 4.80
C PHE A 114 -10.30 -3.89 4.00
N PHE A 115 -10.59 -4.65 2.94
CA PHE A 115 -9.55 -5.23 2.08
C PHE A 115 -8.70 -4.17 1.38
N LEU A 116 -9.33 -3.10 0.87
CA LEU A 116 -8.62 -2.00 0.24
C LEU A 116 -7.66 -1.32 1.22
N ALA A 117 -8.12 -1.03 2.45
CA ALA A 117 -7.28 -0.46 3.50
C ALA A 117 -6.15 -1.41 3.90
N ALA A 118 -6.44 -2.72 4.03
CA ALA A 118 -5.42 -3.71 4.35
C ALA A 118 -4.31 -3.78 3.29
N ILE A 119 -4.66 -3.74 2.00
CA ILE A 119 -3.67 -3.70 0.91
C ILE A 119 -2.81 -2.44 1.00
N TRP A 120 -3.41 -1.27 1.20
CA TRP A 120 -2.67 -0.02 1.37
C TRP A 120 -1.72 -0.05 2.56
N ILE A 121 -2.17 -0.56 3.71
CA ILE A 121 -1.34 -0.73 4.91
C ILE A 121 -0.17 -1.68 4.61
N GLY A 122 -0.43 -2.81 3.97
CA GLY A 122 0.62 -3.76 3.58
C GLY A 122 1.68 -3.14 2.67
N VAL A 123 1.26 -2.35 1.65
CA VAL A 123 2.18 -1.61 0.78
C VAL A 123 2.99 -0.58 1.57
N MET A 124 2.36 0.15 2.49
CA MET A 124 3.07 1.15 3.32
C MET A 124 4.05 0.49 4.30
N LEU A 125 3.68 -0.64 4.91
CA LEU A 125 4.58 -1.41 5.78
C LEU A 125 5.78 -1.97 4.99
N ALA A 126 5.56 -2.51 3.79
CA ALA A 126 6.64 -2.99 2.92
C ALA A 126 7.58 -1.84 2.52
N ALA A 127 7.02 -0.69 2.13
CA ALA A 127 7.80 0.50 1.80
C ALA A 127 8.62 1.00 3.00
N LEU A 128 8.02 1.05 4.19
CA LEU A 128 8.69 1.45 5.43
C LEU A 128 9.83 0.48 5.78
N THR A 129 9.59 -0.82 5.73
CA THR A 129 10.61 -1.85 5.99
C THR A 129 11.77 -1.74 5.00
N PHE A 130 11.48 -1.51 3.73
CA PHE A 130 12.51 -1.28 2.72
C PHE A 130 13.37 -0.05 3.04
N VAL A 131 12.75 1.07 3.42
CA VAL A 131 13.47 2.30 3.83
C VAL A 131 14.35 2.04 5.04
N LEU A 132 13.81 1.38 6.07
CA LEU A 132 14.55 1.09 7.30
C LEU A 132 15.74 0.13 7.07
N ASN A 133 15.65 -0.75 6.07
CA ASN A 133 16.73 -1.68 5.72
C ASN A 133 17.72 -1.09 4.70
N THR A 134 17.43 0.08 4.09
CA THR A 134 18.32 0.72 3.13
C THR A 134 19.44 1.48 3.87
N PRO A 135 20.74 1.15 3.65
CA PRO A 135 21.86 1.86 4.26
C PRO A 135 21.86 3.35 3.89
N GLY A 136 22.19 4.21 4.86
CA GLY A 136 22.32 5.66 4.64
C GLY A 136 21.01 6.44 4.73
N VAL A 137 19.87 5.80 5.01
CA VAL A 137 18.59 6.46 5.25
C VAL A 137 18.31 6.54 6.75
N GLY A 138 18.31 7.74 7.32
CA GLY A 138 18.06 7.99 8.74
C GLY A 138 19.23 7.64 9.66
N SER A 139 19.09 7.97 10.97
CA SER A 139 20.06 7.57 11.98
C SER A 139 19.84 6.13 12.43
N ASP A 140 20.90 5.44 12.85
CA ASP A 140 20.83 4.06 13.35
C ASP A 140 19.89 3.92 14.54
N ALA A 141 19.85 4.93 15.42
CA ALA A 141 18.92 4.98 16.55
C ALA A 141 17.46 5.06 16.10
N PHE A 142 17.15 5.85 15.09
CA PHE A 142 15.78 5.94 14.52
C PHE A 142 15.35 4.61 13.92
N ARG A 143 16.25 3.98 13.13
CA ARG A 143 15.99 2.68 12.49
C ARG A 143 15.73 1.59 13.54
N ALA A 144 16.60 1.49 14.56
CA ALA A 144 16.46 0.52 15.63
C ALA A 144 15.15 0.70 16.41
N ASN A 145 14.76 1.94 16.72
CA ASN A 145 13.51 2.23 17.41
C ASN A 145 12.29 1.86 16.57
N MET A 146 12.27 2.23 15.27
CA MET A 146 11.14 1.91 14.36
C MET A 146 10.99 0.39 14.18
N LEU A 147 12.09 -0.32 13.93
CA LEU A 147 12.08 -1.79 13.83
C LEU A 147 11.63 -2.42 15.15
N GLY A 148 12.06 -1.87 16.29
CA GLY A 148 11.60 -2.33 17.61
C GLY A 148 10.09 -2.18 17.80
N TYR A 149 9.50 -1.05 17.39
CA TYR A 149 8.05 -0.85 17.43
C TYR A 149 7.32 -1.81 16.49
N MET A 150 7.82 -2.03 15.27
CA MET A 150 7.23 -2.96 14.30
C MET A 150 7.25 -4.40 14.80
N ARG A 151 8.37 -4.85 15.36
CA ARG A 151 8.52 -6.23 15.93
C ARG A 151 7.63 -6.46 17.15
N ASN A 152 7.38 -5.44 17.94
CA ASN A 152 6.53 -5.51 19.13
C ASN A 152 5.04 -5.24 18.85
N SER A 153 4.67 -5.04 17.59
CA SER A 153 3.29 -4.88 17.14
C SER A 153 2.58 -6.23 17.08
N LEU A 154 1.29 -6.25 17.39
CA LEU A 154 0.45 -7.43 17.25
C LEU A 154 -0.07 -7.61 15.81
N LEU A 155 -0.27 -6.49 15.10
CA LEU A 155 -0.86 -6.49 13.76
C LEU A 155 0.18 -6.64 12.65
N VAL A 156 1.38 -6.07 12.81
CA VAL A 156 2.43 -6.13 11.77
C VAL A 156 2.81 -7.56 11.37
N PRO A 157 3.00 -8.55 12.29
CA PRO A 157 3.28 -9.91 11.91
C PRO A 157 2.16 -10.56 11.08
N ILE A 158 0.89 -10.21 11.33
CA ILE A 158 -0.25 -10.71 10.54
C ILE A 158 -0.12 -10.25 9.08
N PHE A 159 0.29 -8.99 8.88
CA PHE A 159 0.56 -8.49 7.53
C PHE A 159 1.77 -9.18 6.89
N GLU A 160 2.81 -9.48 7.66
CA GLU A 160 4.00 -10.20 7.18
C GLU A 160 3.63 -11.60 6.67
N ASP A 161 2.77 -12.33 7.39
CA ASP A 161 2.31 -13.68 7.02
C ASP A 161 1.39 -13.68 5.79
N VAL A 162 0.50 -12.69 5.67
CA VAL A 162 -0.47 -12.58 4.57
C VAL A 162 0.18 -11.99 3.31
N TRP A 163 1.23 -11.19 3.46
CA TRP A 163 1.89 -10.48 2.37
C TRP A 163 2.35 -11.36 1.20
N PRO A 164 3.01 -12.52 1.41
CA PRO A 164 3.42 -13.40 0.32
C PRO A 164 2.25 -13.91 -0.52
N VAL A 165 1.09 -14.16 0.12
CA VAL A 165 -0.12 -14.61 -0.56
C VAL A 165 -0.67 -13.50 -1.45
N MET A 166 -0.72 -12.26 -0.94
CA MET A 166 -1.14 -11.10 -1.71
C MET A 166 -0.23 -10.87 -2.91
N MET A 167 1.10 -10.98 -2.71
CA MET A 167 2.09 -10.81 -3.78
C MET A 167 2.06 -11.93 -4.81
N ALA A 168 1.65 -13.15 -4.43
CA ALA A 168 1.54 -14.27 -5.36
C ALA A 168 0.55 -13.98 -6.51
N THR A 169 -0.51 -13.21 -6.26
CA THR A 169 -1.48 -12.80 -7.28
C THR A 169 -0.92 -11.84 -8.32
N LEU A 170 0.15 -11.13 -7.97
CA LEU A 170 0.80 -10.14 -8.85
C LEU A 170 1.90 -10.77 -9.74
N LYS A 171 2.48 -11.91 -9.32
CA LYS A 171 3.57 -12.59 -10.05
C LYS A 171 3.31 -12.81 -11.55
N PRO A 172 2.12 -13.24 -12.01
CA PRO A 172 1.87 -13.47 -13.43
C PRO A 172 1.99 -12.21 -14.30
N TRP A 173 1.84 -11.04 -13.72
CA TRP A 173 1.84 -9.75 -14.42
C TRP A 173 3.19 -9.02 -14.36
N LEU A 174 4.17 -9.60 -13.66
CA LEU A 174 5.50 -9.00 -13.54
C LEU A 174 6.36 -9.35 -14.77
N PRO A 175 7.07 -8.37 -15.36
CA PRO A 175 7.87 -8.55 -16.57
C PRO A 175 8.95 -9.63 -16.47
N ARG A 176 9.38 -10.01 -15.26
CA ARG A 176 10.40 -11.02 -14.98
C ARG A 176 9.94 -12.13 -14.03
N GLY A 177 8.68 -12.11 -13.61
CA GLY A 177 8.15 -13.07 -12.61
C GLY A 177 8.77 -12.92 -11.20
N GLU A 178 9.70 -12.00 -11.00
CA GLU A 178 10.36 -11.73 -9.72
C GLU A 178 9.77 -10.50 -9.07
N LEU A 179 9.50 -10.58 -7.76
CA LEU A 179 9.03 -9.45 -6.98
C LEU A 179 10.18 -8.45 -6.77
N PRO A 180 9.93 -7.15 -6.97
CA PRO A 180 10.92 -6.13 -6.65
C PRO A 180 11.38 -6.21 -5.19
N PRO A 181 12.65 -5.86 -4.88
CA PRO A 181 13.19 -5.87 -3.51
C PRO A 181 12.36 -5.07 -2.50
N ILE A 182 11.62 -4.05 -2.97
CA ILE A 182 10.70 -3.23 -2.17
C ILE A 182 9.65 -4.10 -1.47
N PHE A 183 9.30 -5.25 -2.05
CA PHE A 183 8.27 -6.16 -1.52
C PHE A 183 8.83 -7.32 -0.70
N SER A 184 10.14 -7.38 -0.47
CA SER A 184 10.74 -8.29 0.49
C SER A 184 10.44 -7.80 1.92
N PHE A 185 9.18 -7.93 2.33
CA PHE A 185 8.72 -7.62 3.68
C PHE A 185 9.16 -8.76 4.60
N ARG A 186 10.30 -8.60 5.27
CA ARG A 186 10.77 -9.45 6.35
C ARG A 186 11.35 -8.58 7.47
N LEU A 187 10.77 -8.70 8.64
CA LEU A 187 11.31 -8.18 9.90
C LEU A 187 12.31 -9.18 10.48
N SER A 188 13.34 -9.55 9.70
CA SER A 188 14.39 -10.47 10.17
C SER A 188 15.27 -9.85 11.27
#